data_3ebaa45a5296a395ee6243f813467cc2
#
_entry.id   3ebaa45a5296a395ee6243f813467cc2
#
_cell.length_a   1.000
_cell.length_b   1.000
_cell.length_c   1.000
_cell.angle_alpha   90.00
_cell.angle_beta   90.00
_cell.angle_gamma   90.00
#
_symmetry.space_group_name_H-M   'P 1'
#
loop_
_entity.id
_entity.type
_entity.pdbx_description
1 polymer ?
#
loop_
_entity_poly.entity_id
_entity_poly.type
_entity_poly.pdbx_seq_one_letter_code
_entity_poly.pdbx_strand_id
1 'polypeptide(L)'
;MAEFYGLPNAQEFWHWTNALHFVLVGLAGGVALLAALLHLKGDAEARRYTLYALMLIALDLFILWAESPARFRFTHIWLFLSFHPTSPIWWGAWGLGPGFLTGGLLYLGKGSQRALAWALLVFSLVALSYPGLALAVNLNRPLWNGLMAGLFPLTALVLALGLAALLRSPWALFPLRVLAGASLLLALLSPLTLPPEARGHLLEEAG
;
A
#
# COMPACT_ATOMS: atom_id res chain seq x y z
N MET A 1 -5.05 -5.63 23.96
CA MET A 1 -4.48 -4.36 23.44
C MET A 1 -5.52 -3.27 23.19
N ALA A 2 -6.77 -3.60 22.83
CA ALA A 2 -7.85 -2.62 22.71
C ALA A 2 -8.18 -1.91 24.03
N GLU A 3 -8.09 -2.64 25.16
CA GLU A 3 -8.29 -2.10 26.51
C GLU A 3 -7.25 -1.06 26.93
N PHE A 4 -6.04 -1.14 26.36
CA PHE A 4 -4.95 -0.18 26.67
C PHE A 4 -5.25 1.25 26.22
N TYR A 5 -6.12 1.42 25.23
CA TYR A 5 -6.50 2.74 24.70
C TYR A 5 -7.91 3.18 25.11
N GLY A 6 -8.61 2.41 25.94
CA GLY A 6 -10.00 2.69 26.34
C GLY A 6 -10.98 2.68 25.17
N LEU A 7 -10.68 1.91 24.12
CA LEU A 7 -11.44 1.89 22.89
C LEU A 7 -12.40 0.68 22.90
N PRO A 8 -13.71 0.88 22.78
CA PRO A 8 -14.65 -0.19 22.67
C PRO A 8 -14.44 -0.93 21.34
N ASN A 9 -14.42 -2.23 21.38
CA ASN A 9 -14.44 -3.21 20.27
C ASN A 9 -13.66 -2.88 18.97
N ALA A 10 -12.69 -3.72 18.63
CA ALA A 10 -11.91 -3.65 17.38
C ALA A 10 -12.77 -3.62 16.09
N GLN A 11 -14.05 -3.96 16.15
CA GLN A 11 -14.99 -3.90 15.02
C GLN A 11 -15.37 -2.46 14.64
N GLU A 12 -15.32 -1.50 15.55
CA GLU A 12 -15.63 -0.09 15.29
C GLU A 12 -14.50 0.66 14.58
N PHE A 13 -13.31 0.06 14.46
CA PHE A 13 -12.13 0.68 13.83
C PHE A 13 -11.99 0.39 12.34
N TRP A 14 -12.68 -0.62 11.81
CA TRP A 14 -12.62 -0.99 10.40
C TRP A 14 -13.74 -0.32 9.61
N HIS A 15 -13.67 0.99 9.45
CA HIS A 15 -14.56 1.75 8.59
C HIS A 15 -14.18 1.60 7.10
N TRP A 16 -15.09 1.97 6.21
CA TRP A 16 -14.85 2.03 4.77
C TRP A 16 -13.61 2.86 4.39
N THR A 17 -13.24 3.81 5.22
CA THR A 17 -12.07 4.68 5.11
C THR A 17 -10.75 3.89 5.21
N ASN A 18 -10.68 2.83 6.03
CA ASN A 18 -9.53 1.94 6.04
C ASN A 18 -9.40 1.16 4.71
N ALA A 19 -10.52 0.75 4.11
CA ALA A 19 -10.50 0.14 2.79
C ALA A 19 -10.01 1.13 1.72
N LEU A 20 -10.49 2.39 1.79
CA LEU A 20 -10.03 3.47 0.92
C LEU A 20 -8.53 3.73 1.09
N HIS A 21 -8.04 3.82 2.34
CA HIS A 21 -6.62 3.94 2.63
C HIS A 21 -5.82 2.79 2.00
N PHE A 22 -6.25 1.54 2.12
CA PHE A 22 -5.53 0.42 1.52
C PHE A 22 -5.46 0.49 -0.01
N VAL A 23 -6.52 0.97 -0.66
CA VAL A 23 -6.51 1.20 -2.12
C VAL A 23 -5.56 2.34 -2.47
N LEU A 24 -5.64 3.46 -1.74
CA LEU A 24 -4.81 4.65 -2.00
C LEU A 24 -3.33 4.38 -1.75
N VAL A 25 -2.97 3.76 -0.63
CA VAL A 25 -1.56 3.44 -0.34
C VAL A 25 -1.00 2.43 -1.33
N GLY A 26 -1.81 1.45 -1.77
CA GLY A 26 -1.42 0.53 -2.82
C GLY A 26 -1.14 1.25 -4.13
N LEU A 27 -2.07 2.11 -4.57
CA LEU A 27 -1.89 2.93 -5.77
C LEU A 27 -0.68 3.87 -5.64
N ALA A 28 -0.56 4.58 -4.52
CA ALA A 28 0.54 5.51 -4.25
C ALA A 28 1.90 4.80 -4.26
N GLY A 29 2.01 3.67 -3.54
CA GLY A 29 3.21 2.85 -3.50
C GLY A 29 3.57 2.27 -4.87
N GLY A 30 2.57 1.78 -5.60
CA GLY A 30 2.77 1.28 -6.96
C GLY A 30 3.25 2.37 -7.93
N VAL A 31 2.65 3.57 -7.90
CA VAL A 31 3.08 4.72 -8.73
C VAL A 31 4.47 5.21 -8.32
N ALA A 32 4.78 5.22 -7.01
CA ALA A 32 6.12 5.57 -6.52
C ALA A 32 7.17 4.55 -6.98
N LEU A 33 6.83 3.26 -7.01
CA LEU A 33 7.70 2.22 -7.54
C LEU A 33 7.96 2.42 -9.04
N LEU A 34 6.93 2.71 -9.84
CA LEU A 34 7.09 3.04 -11.25
C LEU A 34 7.98 4.27 -11.44
N ALA A 35 7.76 5.34 -10.65
CA ALA A 35 8.58 6.54 -10.68
C ALA A 35 10.06 6.21 -10.40
N ALA A 36 10.35 5.42 -9.36
CA ALA A 36 11.70 5.00 -9.02
C ALA A 36 12.38 4.23 -10.16
N LEU A 37 11.66 3.28 -10.78
CA LEU A 37 12.17 2.50 -11.91
C LEU A 37 12.44 3.37 -13.14
N LEU A 38 11.56 4.35 -13.43
CA LEU A 38 11.74 5.30 -14.52
C LEU A 38 12.95 6.21 -14.26
N HIS A 39 13.16 6.68 -13.03
CA HIS A 39 14.37 7.44 -12.67
C HIS A 39 15.65 6.61 -12.85
N LEU A 40 15.64 5.34 -12.45
CA LEU A 40 16.79 4.44 -12.61
C LEU A 40 17.13 4.18 -14.08
N LYS A 41 16.11 4.22 -14.97
CA LYS A 41 16.27 4.10 -16.43
C LYS A 41 16.62 5.43 -17.11
N GLY A 42 16.52 6.55 -16.42
CA GLY A 42 16.70 7.88 -17.02
C GLY A 42 15.54 8.29 -17.94
N ASP A 43 14.34 7.76 -17.71
CA ASP A 43 13.16 8.03 -18.53
C ASP A 43 12.62 9.45 -18.28
N ALA A 44 12.19 10.11 -19.34
CA ALA A 44 11.65 11.48 -19.29
C ALA A 44 10.34 11.58 -18.48
N GLU A 45 9.56 10.50 -18.40
CA GLU A 45 8.31 10.46 -17.64
C GLU A 45 8.54 10.35 -16.11
N ALA A 46 9.76 10.03 -15.66
CA ALA A 46 10.08 9.78 -14.26
C ALA A 46 9.57 10.89 -13.32
N ARG A 47 9.82 12.15 -13.68
CA ARG A 47 9.41 13.32 -12.88
C ARG A 47 7.89 13.45 -12.77
N ARG A 48 7.16 13.15 -13.84
CA ARG A 48 5.69 13.19 -13.88
C ARG A 48 5.10 12.12 -12.95
N TYR A 49 5.62 10.88 -13.00
CA TYR A 49 5.19 9.82 -12.10
C TYR A 49 5.55 10.09 -10.64
N THR A 50 6.71 10.72 -10.39
CA THR A 50 7.07 11.19 -9.04
C THR A 50 6.05 12.19 -8.50
N LEU A 51 5.61 13.15 -9.30
CA LEU A 51 4.57 14.10 -8.90
C LEU A 51 3.26 13.39 -8.56
N TYR A 52 2.81 12.44 -9.38
CA TYR A 52 1.60 11.68 -9.10
C TYR A 52 1.72 10.85 -7.82
N ALA A 53 2.86 10.20 -7.59
CA ALA A 53 3.12 9.50 -6.35
C ALA A 53 3.03 10.42 -5.12
N LEU A 54 3.66 11.60 -5.19
CA LEU A 54 3.61 12.60 -4.11
C LEU A 54 2.18 13.06 -3.81
N MET A 55 1.38 13.32 -4.85
CA MET A 55 -0.03 13.73 -4.69
C MET A 55 -0.86 12.61 -4.03
N LEU A 56 -0.67 11.36 -4.46
CA LEU A 56 -1.37 10.21 -3.90
C LEU A 56 -0.97 9.93 -2.45
N ILE A 57 0.33 9.98 -2.13
CA ILE A 57 0.83 9.83 -0.76
C ILE A 57 0.29 10.96 0.13
N ALA A 58 0.31 12.21 -0.35
CA ALA A 58 -0.22 13.35 0.41
C ALA A 58 -1.73 13.19 0.69
N LEU A 59 -2.50 12.74 -0.31
CA LEU A 59 -3.93 12.48 -0.16
C LEU A 59 -4.18 11.37 0.89
N ASP A 60 -3.43 10.28 0.81
CA ASP A 60 -3.56 9.16 1.73
C ASP A 60 -3.20 9.55 3.17
N LEU A 61 -2.09 10.25 3.34
CA LEU A 61 -1.67 10.79 4.65
C LEU A 61 -2.70 11.80 5.20
N PHE A 62 -3.31 12.60 4.34
CA PHE A 62 -4.38 13.53 4.74
C PHE A 62 -5.63 12.78 5.23
N ILE A 63 -6.04 11.72 4.56
CA ILE A 63 -7.18 10.89 4.97
C ILE A 63 -6.87 10.24 6.33
N LEU A 64 -5.70 9.63 6.49
CA LEU A 64 -5.27 9.04 7.77
C LEU A 64 -5.25 10.07 8.91
N TRP A 65 -4.74 11.28 8.63
CA TRP A 65 -4.76 12.36 9.61
C TRP A 65 -6.18 12.79 9.96
N ALA A 66 -7.05 12.98 8.97
CA ALA A 66 -8.42 13.44 9.17
C ALA A 66 -9.26 12.45 9.99
N GLU A 67 -9.00 11.15 9.84
CA GLU A 67 -9.67 10.08 10.56
C GLU A 67 -9.13 9.87 11.97
N SER A 68 -7.88 10.21 12.20
CA SER A 68 -7.25 9.96 13.50
C SER A 68 -8.01 10.71 14.61
N PRO A 69 -8.52 9.99 15.63
CA PRO A 69 -9.12 10.64 16.79
C PRO A 69 -8.12 11.52 17.55
N ALA A 70 -6.84 11.30 17.29
CA ALA A 70 -5.72 12.01 17.89
C ALA A 70 -5.05 13.01 16.95
N ARG A 71 -5.73 13.43 15.87
CA ARG A 71 -5.17 14.27 14.78
C ARG A 71 -4.49 15.57 15.26
N PHE A 72 -4.87 16.09 16.40
CA PHE A 72 -4.25 17.30 17.00
C PHE A 72 -3.23 16.99 18.10
N ARG A 73 -2.96 15.72 18.38
CA ARG A 73 -1.94 15.31 19.35
C ARG A 73 -0.62 15.01 18.66
N PHE A 74 0.21 16.00 18.48
CA PHE A 74 1.54 15.85 17.86
C PHE A 74 2.45 14.83 18.54
N THR A 75 2.21 14.54 19.83
CA THR A 75 2.95 13.50 20.56
C THR A 75 2.80 12.10 19.94
N HIS A 76 1.75 11.84 19.19
CA HIS A 76 1.56 10.54 18.52
C HIS A 76 2.59 10.28 17.41
N ILE A 77 3.30 11.29 16.92
CA ILE A 77 4.41 11.07 15.97
C ILE A 77 5.50 10.17 16.56
N TRP A 78 5.68 10.18 17.90
CA TRP A 78 6.65 9.32 18.57
C TRP A 78 6.32 7.84 18.46
N LEU A 79 5.05 7.45 18.26
CA LEU A 79 4.67 6.07 18.03
C LEU A 79 5.21 5.54 16.70
N PHE A 80 5.34 6.41 15.69
CA PHE A 80 5.93 6.06 14.40
C PHE A 80 7.45 6.15 14.41
N LEU A 81 8.03 7.05 15.21
CA LEU A 81 9.47 7.20 15.34
C LEU A 81 10.08 6.15 16.27
N SER A 82 9.33 5.62 17.24
CA SER A 82 9.78 4.53 18.10
C SER A 82 9.87 3.22 17.30
N PHE A 83 10.81 2.35 17.70
CA PHE A 83 11.11 1.13 16.95
C PHE A 83 10.10 0.02 17.25
N HIS A 84 9.18 -0.25 16.34
CA HIS A 84 8.14 -1.30 16.44
C HIS A 84 8.12 -2.21 15.22
N PRO A 85 9.17 -3.02 14.97
CA PRO A 85 9.31 -3.82 13.74
C PRO A 85 8.26 -4.94 13.60
N THR A 86 7.58 -5.29 14.69
CA THR A 86 6.48 -6.28 14.67
C THR A 86 5.13 -5.68 14.26
N SER A 87 5.02 -4.35 14.13
CA SER A 87 3.79 -3.67 13.74
C SER A 87 3.76 -3.38 12.24
N PRO A 88 2.83 -3.96 11.46
CA PRO A 88 2.67 -3.61 10.04
C PRO A 88 2.39 -2.12 9.83
N ILE A 89 1.65 -1.48 10.73
CA ILE A 89 1.35 -0.03 10.66
C ILE A 89 2.64 0.80 10.76
N TRP A 90 3.59 0.37 11.59
CA TRP A 90 4.89 1.01 11.69
C TRP A 90 5.65 0.95 10.34
N TRP A 91 5.63 -0.21 9.68
CA TRP A 91 6.19 -0.35 8.33
C TRP A 91 5.50 0.55 7.31
N GLY A 92 4.16 0.69 7.39
CA GLY A 92 3.40 1.61 6.56
C GLY A 92 3.86 3.05 6.70
N ALA A 93 4.05 3.53 7.93
CA ALA A 93 4.55 4.88 8.22
C ALA A 93 5.98 5.10 7.66
N TRP A 94 6.85 4.10 7.78
CA TRP A 94 8.22 4.12 7.21
C TRP A 94 8.25 4.01 5.69
N GLY A 95 7.27 3.37 5.08
CA GLY A 95 7.10 3.38 3.62
C GLY A 95 6.64 4.73 3.09
N LEU A 96 5.60 5.30 3.71
CA LEU A 96 4.96 6.53 3.24
C LEU A 96 5.76 7.80 3.56
N GLY A 97 6.16 8.00 4.82
CA GLY A 97 6.84 9.23 5.24
C GLY A 97 8.18 9.45 4.55
N PRO A 98 9.16 8.55 4.72
CA PRO A 98 10.44 8.63 4.01
C PRO A 98 10.27 8.53 2.49
N GLY A 99 9.29 7.77 1.99
CA GLY A 99 8.96 7.72 0.56
C GLY A 99 8.52 9.08 0.01
N PHE A 100 7.68 9.81 0.74
CA PHE A 100 7.27 11.17 0.38
C PHE A 100 8.46 12.14 0.34
N LEU A 101 9.32 12.12 1.36
CA LEU A 101 10.50 12.98 1.42
C LEU A 101 11.48 12.67 0.29
N THR A 102 11.74 11.39 0.04
CA THR A 102 12.64 10.93 -1.03
C THR A 102 12.10 11.30 -2.40
N GLY A 103 10.80 11.08 -2.63
CA GLY A 103 10.13 11.51 -3.87
C GLY A 103 10.18 13.02 -4.06
N GLY A 104 10.00 13.81 -2.98
CA GLY A 104 10.13 15.26 -3.00
C GLY A 104 11.52 15.73 -3.43
N LEU A 105 12.58 15.12 -2.89
CA LEU A 105 13.96 15.41 -3.27
C LEU A 105 14.24 15.05 -4.75
N LEU A 106 13.72 13.90 -5.22
CA LEU A 106 13.80 13.51 -6.63
C LEU A 106 13.08 14.52 -7.53
N TYR A 107 11.87 14.89 -7.19
CA TYR A 107 11.08 15.85 -7.97
C TYR A 107 11.76 17.22 -8.07
N LEU A 108 12.37 17.67 -6.98
CA LEU A 108 13.11 18.93 -6.91
C LEU A 108 14.52 18.85 -7.54
N GLY A 109 14.97 17.69 -7.98
CA GLY A 109 16.29 17.49 -8.56
C GLY A 109 17.43 17.64 -7.54
N LYS A 110 17.17 17.44 -6.25
CA LYS A 110 18.17 17.63 -5.18
C LYS A 110 18.83 16.30 -4.79
N GLY A 111 20.12 16.35 -4.54
CA GLY A 111 20.91 15.18 -4.11
C GLY A 111 21.25 14.21 -5.25
N SER A 112 21.74 13.02 -4.89
CA SER A 112 22.06 11.96 -5.84
C SER A 112 20.77 11.31 -6.36
N GLN A 113 20.40 11.61 -7.60
CA GLN A 113 19.17 11.09 -8.21
C GLN A 113 19.11 9.56 -8.21
N ARG A 114 20.23 8.89 -8.47
CA ARG A 114 20.29 7.43 -8.47
C ARG A 114 20.11 6.83 -7.07
N ALA A 115 20.75 7.40 -6.05
CA ALA A 115 20.60 6.95 -4.68
C ALA A 115 19.17 7.16 -4.16
N LEU A 116 18.58 8.34 -4.45
CA LEU A 116 17.21 8.66 -4.10
C LEU A 116 16.20 7.75 -4.82
N ALA A 117 16.46 7.40 -6.09
CA ALA A 117 15.61 6.47 -6.82
C ALA A 117 15.64 5.06 -6.20
N TRP A 118 16.80 4.57 -5.77
CA TRP A 118 16.89 3.31 -5.02
C TRP A 118 16.18 3.39 -3.67
N ALA A 119 16.33 4.49 -2.95
CA ALA A 119 15.63 4.69 -1.67
C ALA A 119 14.11 4.74 -1.89
N LEU A 120 13.62 5.47 -2.90
CA LEU A 120 12.20 5.51 -3.24
C LEU A 120 11.67 4.13 -3.62
N LEU A 121 12.45 3.32 -4.35
CA LEU A 121 12.10 1.94 -4.69
C LEU A 121 11.87 1.09 -3.43
N VAL A 122 12.78 1.17 -2.46
CA VAL A 122 12.65 0.42 -1.20
C VAL A 122 11.42 0.88 -0.41
N PHE A 123 11.25 2.19 -0.22
CA PHE A 123 10.10 2.72 0.52
C PHE A 123 8.77 2.43 -0.16
N SER A 124 8.72 2.46 -1.49
CA SER A 124 7.51 2.11 -2.23
C SER A 124 7.16 0.63 -2.11
N LEU A 125 8.14 -0.28 -2.13
CA LEU A 125 7.92 -1.70 -1.88
C LEU A 125 7.36 -1.94 -0.48
N VAL A 126 7.85 -1.23 0.53
CA VAL A 126 7.29 -1.29 1.89
C VAL A 126 5.86 -0.77 1.90
N ALA A 127 5.60 0.40 1.30
CA ALA A 127 4.28 1.03 1.28
C ALA A 127 3.21 0.16 0.61
N LEU A 128 3.51 -0.45 -0.55
CA LEU A 128 2.55 -1.28 -1.27
C LEU A 128 2.34 -2.67 -0.65
N SER A 129 3.27 -3.14 0.19
CA SER A 129 3.21 -4.49 0.78
C SER A 129 2.58 -4.50 2.17
N TYR A 130 2.71 -3.41 2.95
CA TYR A 130 2.29 -3.43 4.34
C TYR A 130 0.78 -3.68 4.56
N PRO A 131 -0.16 -3.24 3.70
CA PRO A 131 -1.58 -3.55 3.90
C PRO A 131 -1.86 -5.04 3.87
N GLY A 132 -1.26 -5.74 2.90
CA GLY A 132 -1.38 -7.19 2.80
C GLY A 132 -0.79 -7.92 4.01
N LEU A 133 0.36 -7.44 4.51
CA LEU A 133 0.97 -7.97 5.73
C LEU A 133 0.09 -7.68 6.96
N ALA A 134 -0.49 -6.48 7.06
CA ALA A 134 -1.38 -6.10 8.16
C ALA A 134 -2.62 -7.00 8.23
N LEU A 135 -3.18 -7.40 7.08
CA LEU A 135 -4.29 -8.34 7.02
C LEU A 135 -3.83 -9.77 7.30
N ALA A 136 -2.71 -10.20 6.73
CA ALA A 136 -2.21 -11.56 6.87
C ALA A 136 -1.87 -11.96 8.31
N VAL A 137 -1.47 -11.01 9.17
CA VAL A 137 -1.16 -11.28 10.58
C VAL A 137 -2.40 -11.24 11.49
N ASN A 138 -3.57 -10.90 10.97
CA ASN A 138 -4.80 -10.83 11.75
C ASN A 138 -5.52 -12.20 11.78
N LEU A 139 -5.10 -13.06 12.70
CA LEU A 139 -5.57 -14.43 12.83
C LEU A 139 -7.06 -14.56 13.20
N ASN A 140 -7.73 -13.48 13.61
CA ASN A 140 -9.14 -13.48 13.99
C ASN A 140 -10.10 -13.40 12.79
N ARG A 141 -9.57 -13.30 11.57
CA ARG A 141 -10.34 -13.21 10.34
C ARG A 141 -9.90 -14.30 9.38
N PRO A 142 -10.69 -15.38 9.21
CA PRO A 142 -10.29 -16.53 8.37
C PRO A 142 -10.03 -16.18 6.91
N LEU A 143 -10.68 -15.12 6.38
CA LEU A 143 -10.44 -14.62 5.02
C LEU A 143 -9.11 -13.87 4.87
N TRP A 144 -8.50 -13.43 5.97
CA TRP A 144 -7.25 -12.69 5.99
C TRP A 144 -6.10 -13.64 6.28
N ASN A 145 -5.61 -14.28 5.27
CA ASN A 145 -4.54 -15.28 5.35
C ASN A 145 -3.26 -14.79 4.66
N GLY A 146 -2.22 -15.61 4.69
CA GLY A 146 -0.92 -15.29 4.10
C GLY A 146 -0.96 -14.93 2.61
N LEU A 147 -2.02 -15.31 1.88
CA LEU A 147 -2.19 -14.93 0.47
C LEU A 147 -2.39 -13.41 0.29
N MET A 148 -2.97 -12.74 1.32
CA MET A 148 -3.15 -11.29 1.31
C MET A 148 -1.81 -10.56 1.19
N ALA A 149 -0.75 -11.09 1.80
CA ALA A 149 0.60 -10.53 1.69
C ALA A 149 1.13 -10.51 0.24
N GLY A 150 0.69 -11.44 -0.60
CA GLY A 150 1.05 -11.47 -2.03
C GLY A 150 0.04 -10.75 -2.93
N LEU A 151 -1.25 -10.87 -2.63
CA LEU A 151 -2.31 -10.30 -3.44
C LEU A 151 -2.30 -8.75 -3.43
N PHE A 152 -2.07 -8.14 -2.28
CA PHE A 152 -2.04 -6.67 -2.16
C PHE A 152 -0.95 -6.02 -3.00
N PRO A 153 0.34 -6.44 -2.94
CA PRO A 153 1.36 -5.88 -3.81
C PRO A 153 1.05 -6.05 -5.31
N LEU A 154 0.50 -7.20 -5.70
CA LEU A 154 0.13 -7.43 -7.10
C LEU A 154 -0.99 -6.49 -7.55
N THR A 155 -2.06 -6.36 -6.76
CA THR A 155 -3.18 -5.45 -7.08
C THR A 155 -2.73 -3.99 -7.08
N ALA A 156 -1.83 -3.60 -6.17
CA ALA A 156 -1.22 -2.28 -6.14
C ALA A 156 -0.48 -1.96 -7.46
N LEU A 157 0.29 -2.92 -7.97
CA LEU A 157 0.97 -2.79 -9.26
C LEU A 157 -0.01 -2.74 -10.43
N VAL A 158 -1.07 -3.55 -10.40
CA VAL A 158 -2.14 -3.50 -11.41
C VAL A 158 -2.80 -2.13 -11.45
N LEU A 159 -3.11 -1.54 -10.28
CA LEU A 159 -3.68 -0.19 -10.18
C LEU A 159 -2.72 0.87 -10.74
N ALA A 160 -1.44 0.81 -10.38
CA ALA A 160 -0.44 1.76 -10.85
C ALA A 160 -0.20 1.66 -12.37
N LEU A 161 -0.12 0.45 -12.91
CA LEU A 161 0.01 0.22 -14.36
C LEU A 161 -1.28 0.58 -15.11
N GLY A 162 -2.45 0.36 -14.51
CA GLY A 162 -3.74 0.82 -15.02
C GLY A 162 -3.78 2.33 -15.16
N LEU A 163 -3.33 3.06 -14.12
CA LEU A 163 -3.18 4.51 -14.18
C LEU A 163 -2.18 4.93 -15.29
N ALA A 164 -1.04 4.25 -15.41
CA ALA A 164 -0.07 4.50 -16.47
C ALA A 164 -0.66 4.29 -17.87
N ALA A 165 -1.46 3.25 -18.06
CA ALA A 165 -2.15 2.98 -19.31
C ALA A 165 -3.20 4.06 -19.63
N LEU A 166 -3.97 4.52 -18.64
CA LEU A 166 -4.91 5.65 -18.77
C LEU A 166 -4.20 6.96 -19.14
N LEU A 167 -2.99 7.16 -18.63
CA LEU A 167 -2.11 8.30 -18.96
C LEU A 167 -1.38 8.12 -20.30
N ARG A 168 -1.75 7.10 -21.06
CA ARG A 168 -1.24 6.77 -22.40
C ARG A 168 0.26 6.42 -22.45
N SER A 169 0.79 5.80 -21.38
CA SER A 169 2.13 5.23 -21.38
C SER A 169 2.10 3.81 -21.97
N PRO A 170 2.52 3.61 -23.23
CA PRO A 170 2.30 2.35 -23.96
C PRO A 170 3.07 1.17 -23.36
N TRP A 171 4.18 1.42 -22.68
CA TRP A 171 4.97 0.40 -21.98
C TRP A 171 4.22 -0.28 -20.83
N ALA A 172 3.14 0.35 -20.31
CA ALA A 172 2.38 -0.18 -19.19
C ALA A 172 1.45 -1.34 -19.57
N LEU A 173 1.01 -1.45 -20.84
CA LEU A 173 -0.05 -2.38 -21.26
C LEU A 173 0.35 -3.85 -21.11
N PHE A 174 1.57 -4.22 -21.48
CA PHE A 174 2.01 -5.60 -21.39
C PHE A 174 2.13 -6.07 -19.93
N PRO A 175 2.90 -5.40 -19.05
CA PRO A 175 2.98 -5.79 -17.65
C PRO A 175 1.62 -5.71 -16.94
N LEU A 176 0.75 -4.75 -17.29
CA LEU A 176 -0.61 -4.69 -16.76
C LEU A 176 -1.39 -5.98 -17.02
N ARG A 177 -1.38 -6.49 -18.25
CA ARG A 177 -2.10 -7.72 -18.61
C ARG A 177 -1.57 -8.93 -17.84
N VAL A 178 -0.25 -9.05 -17.75
CA VAL A 178 0.41 -10.16 -17.03
C VAL A 178 0.06 -10.13 -15.54
N LEU A 179 0.22 -8.97 -14.90
CA LEU A 179 -0.05 -8.85 -13.46
C LEU A 179 -1.54 -8.91 -13.12
N ALA A 180 -2.41 -8.40 -13.98
CA ALA A 180 -3.86 -8.54 -13.82
C ALA A 180 -4.28 -10.01 -13.89
N GLY A 181 -3.73 -10.77 -14.86
CA GLY A 181 -3.95 -12.22 -14.94
C GLY A 181 -3.45 -12.97 -13.71
N ALA A 182 -2.26 -12.65 -13.23
CA ALA A 182 -1.70 -13.22 -12.02
C ALA A 182 -2.54 -12.89 -10.77
N SER A 183 -2.98 -11.64 -10.63
CA SER A 183 -3.85 -11.21 -9.53
C SER A 183 -5.20 -11.93 -9.54
N LEU A 184 -5.80 -12.07 -10.74
CA LEU A 184 -7.05 -12.80 -10.90
C LEU A 184 -6.87 -14.29 -10.55
N LEU A 185 -5.79 -14.92 -11.00
CA LEU A 185 -5.49 -16.31 -10.67
C LEU A 185 -5.34 -16.51 -9.17
N LEU A 186 -4.57 -15.64 -8.49
CA LEU A 186 -4.42 -15.69 -7.04
C LEU A 186 -5.75 -15.47 -6.30
N ALA A 187 -6.58 -14.54 -6.77
CA ALA A 187 -7.91 -14.30 -6.20
C ALA A 187 -8.81 -15.52 -6.34
N LEU A 188 -8.80 -16.19 -7.51
CA LEU A 188 -9.55 -17.42 -7.75
C LEU A 188 -9.04 -18.62 -6.94
N LEU A 189 -7.75 -18.65 -6.64
CA LEU A 189 -7.15 -19.70 -5.79
C LEU A 189 -7.31 -19.40 -4.28
N SER A 190 -7.68 -18.18 -3.90
CA SER A 190 -7.77 -17.78 -2.49
C SER A 190 -8.74 -18.65 -1.66
N PRO A 191 -9.91 -19.09 -2.15
CA PRO A 191 -10.79 -19.96 -1.39
C PRO A 191 -10.15 -21.31 -1.03
N LEU A 192 -9.19 -21.80 -1.84
CA LEU A 192 -8.51 -23.09 -1.58
C LEU A 192 -7.56 -23.00 -0.37
N THR A 193 -7.14 -21.81 0.01
CA THR A 193 -6.24 -21.57 1.14
C THR A 193 -6.99 -21.37 2.47
N LEU A 194 -8.34 -21.30 2.43
CA LEU A 194 -9.16 -21.12 3.60
C LEU A 194 -9.34 -22.44 4.37
N PRO A 195 -9.51 -22.38 5.70
CA PRO A 195 -9.93 -23.53 6.50
C PRO A 195 -11.24 -24.11 5.96
N PRO A 196 -11.46 -25.44 6.07
CA PRO A 196 -12.68 -26.09 5.55
C PRO A 196 -13.98 -25.45 6.04
N GLU A 197 -14.02 -25.03 7.29
CA GLU A 197 -15.17 -24.37 7.93
C GLU A 197 -15.50 -23.03 7.24
N ALA A 198 -14.49 -22.21 6.98
CA ALA A 198 -14.66 -20.92 6.29
C ALA A 198 -15.05 -21.09 4.80
N ARG A 199 -14.63 -22.19 4.16
CA ARG A 199 -15.04 -22.53 2.78
C ARG A 199 -16.52 -22.90 2.70
N GLY A 200 -17.04 -23.63 3.70
CA GLY A 200 -18.46 -23.99 3.78
C GLY A 200 -19.36 -22.76 3.78
N HIS A 201 -19.07 -21.80 4.64
CA HIS A 201 -19.85 -20.56 4.73
C HIS A 201 -19.83 -19.73 3.43
N LEU A 202 -18.70 -19.64 2.74
CA LEU A 202 -18.64 -18.93 1.44
C LEU A 202 -19.52 -19.59 0.37
N LEU A 203 -19.63 -20.91 0.36
CA LEU A 203 -20.46 -21.64 -0.60
C LEU A 203 -21.95 -21.56 -0.26
N GLU A 204 -22.31 -21.47 1.01
CA GLU A 204 -23.69 -21.30 1.47
C GLU A 204 -24.22 -19.88 1.20
N GLU A 205 -23.38 -18.85 1.30
CA GLU A 205 -23.78 -17.45 1.01
C GLU A 205 -23.79 -17.13 -0.50
N ALA A 206 -23.12 -17.92 -1.33
CA ALA A 206 -23.02 -17.73 -2.78
C ALA A 206 -24.10 -18.47 -3.60
N GLY A 207 -24.91 -19.35 -2.96
CA GLY A 207 -26.01 -20.11 -3.56
C GLY A 207 -27.37 -19.59 -3.17
#